data_b61913ee319316ae4464a062344b6567
#
_entry.id   b61913ee319316ae4464a062344b6567
#
_cell.length_a   1.000
_cell.length_b   1.000
_cell.length_c   1.000
_cell.angle_alpha   90.00
_cell.angle_beta   90.00
_cell.angle_gamma   90.00
#
_symmetry.space_group_name_H-M   'P 1'
#
loop_
_entity.id
_entity.type
_entity.pdbx_description
1 polymer ?
#
loop_
_entity_poly.entity_id
_entity_poly.type
_entity_poly.pdbx_seq_one_letter_code
_entity_poly.pdbx_strand_id
1 'polypeptide(L)'
;RQMCIRDSIKWGTASQDMLEYLGNLIYKGCSVLVIGGTSSGKTVTLGALTSFLRPDHRILTLEDNLEMKLAPTKLCAAPMECLPPHADQPGSGVSMRDLVKASLRLRPNAIIVGEVRDGAAWDLCQALNTGHYGMSTIHANSNYDAIYRLVSLVTQGGMAAGDQVLPLIAASFDVIVQVERFPTDGSRKIVSISEVAPFPERKDSCLLYTSDAADDTPCVD
;
A
#
# COMPACT_ATOMS: atom_id res chain seq x y z
N ARG A 1 16.58 -9.27 -9.61
CA ARG A 1 17.13 -9.41 -8.24
C ARG A 1 16.13 -8.75 -7.30
N GLN A 2 15.59 -9.49 -6.35
CA GLN A 2 14.64 -8.97 -5.38
C GLN A 2 15.35 -7.94 -4.49
N MET A 3 14.78 -6.75 -4.33
CA MET A 3 15.26 -5.76 -3.37
C MET A 3 14.93 -6.27 -1.96
N CYS A 4 15.93 -6.43 -1.12
CA CYS A 4 15.72 -6.71 0.29
C CYS A 4 15.93 -5.42 1.10
N ILE A 5 15.53 -5.44 2.38
CA ILE A 5 15.69 -4.30 3.29
C ILE A 5 17.14 -3.79 3.32
N ARG A 6 18.14 -4.70 3.32
CA ARG A 6 19.56 -4.34 3.27
C ARG A 6 19.94 -3.62 1.98
N ASP A 7 19.33 -4.02 0.85
CA ASP A 7 19.55 -3.33 -0.43
C ASP A 7 18.95 -1.91 -0.39
N SER A 8 17.83 -1.71 0.29
CA SER A 8 17.20 -0.38 0.45
C SER A 8 18.13 0.59 1.18
N ILE A 9 18.77 0.15 2.26
CA ILE A 9 19.78 0.96 2.99
C ILE A 9 20.99 1.20 2.09
N LYS A 10 21.55 0.14 1.49
CA LYS A 10 22.75 0.21 0.67
C LYS A 10 22.64 1.16 -0.51
N TRP A 11 21.44 1.25 -1.10
CA TRP A 11 21.17 2.11 -2.27
C TRP A 11 20.60 3.47 -1.87
N GLY A 12 20.49 3.76 -0.58
CA GLY A 12 19.96 5.02 -0.08
C GLY A 12 18.48 5.24 -0.44
N THR A 13 17.72 4.14 -0.62
CA THR A 13 16.27 4.21 -0.87
C THR A 13 15.52 4.61 0.40
N ALA A 14 16.00 4.19 1.56
CA ALA A 14 15.46 4.55 2.87
C ALA A 14 16.57 4.54 3.91
N SER A 15 16.45 5.38 4.96
CA SER A 15 17.33 5.33 6.11
C SER A 15 17.02 4.11 6.98
N GLN A 16 17.95 3.76 7.87
CA GLN A 16 17.74 2.68 8.82
C GLN A 16 16.58 2.99 9.75
N ASP A 17 16.50 4.21 10.27
CA ASP A 17 15.44 4.65 11.20
C ASP A 17 14.06 4.58 10.55
N MET A 18 13.93 5.00 9.28
CA MET A 18 12.68 4.84 8.51
C MET A 18 12.24 3.39 8.41
N LEU A 19 13.18 2.49 8.13
CA LEU A 19 12.87 1.07 8.00
C LEU A 19 12.54 0.41 9.34
N GLU A 20 13.22 0.81 10.42
CA GLU A 20 12.89 0.36 11.78
C GLU A 20 11.50 0.84 12.21
N TYR A 21 11.19 2.11 11.94
CA TYR A 21 9.87 2.68 12.21
C TYR A 21 8.76 1.94 11.45
N LEU A 22 8.88 1.81 10.12
CA LEU A 22 7.92 1.08 9.29
C LEU A 22 7.83 -0.40 9.68
N GLY A 23 8.97 -1.02 10.00
CA GLY A 23 9.03 -2.40 10.43
C GLY A 23 8.23 -2.64 11.71
N ASN A 24 8.36 -1.74 12.69
CA ASN A 24 7.61 -1.81 13.95
C ASN A 24 6.10 -1.66 13.73
N LEU A 25 5.67 -0.72 12.88
CA LEU A 25 4.26 -0.51 12.57
C LEU A 25 3.66 -1.73 11.84
N ILE A 26 4.33 -2.23 10.80
CA ILE A 26 3.88 -3.38 10.01
C ILE A 26 3.84 -4.65 10.89
N TYR A 27 4.83 -4.86 11.75
CA TYR A 27 4.84 -6.00 12.67
C TYR A 27 3.68 -5.96 13.66
N LYS A 28 3.23 -4.77 14.05
CA LYS A 28 2.07 -4.56 14.92
C LYS A 28 0.72 -4.68 14.19
N GLY A 29 0.73 -4.82 12.86
CA GLY A 29 -0.48 -4.97 12.05
C GLY A 29 -1.05 -3.65 11.53
N CYS A 30 -0.25 -2.59 11.44
CA CYS A 30 -0.67 -1.36 10.77
C CYS A 30 -0.79 -1.56 9.25
N SER A 31 -1.82 -0.96 8.67
CA SER A 31 -2.06 -0.95 7.24
C SER A 31 -1.31 0.18 6.56
N VAL A 32 -0.62 -0.12 5.44
CA VAL A 32 0.28 0.82 4.76
C VAL A 32 -0.15 1.06 3.32
N LEU A 33 -0.24 2.32 2.93
CA LEU A 33 -0.45 2.74 1.55
C LEU A 33 0.86 3.30 0.97
N VAL A 34 1.41 2.66 -0.06
CA VAL A 34 2.61 3.16 -0.76
C VAL A 34 2.19 3.97 -1.98
N ILE A 35 2.64 5.21 -2.05
CA ILE A 35 2.28 6.15 -3.11
C ILE A 35 3.50 6.60 -3.92
N GLY A 36 3.27 7.14 -5.10
CA GLY A 36 4.31 7.71 -5.95
C GLY A 36 3.92 7.68 -7.43
N GLY A 37 4.68 8.36 -8.24
CA GLY A 37 4.49 8.42 -9.70
C GLY A 37 4.75 7.09 -10.40
N THR A 38 4.61 7.09 -11.73
CA THR A 38 4.94 5.93 -12.56
C THR A 38 6.43 5.60 -12.45
N SER A 39 6.76 4.32 -12.34
CA SER A 39 8.15 3.83 -12.23
C SER A 39 8.94 4.34 -11.02
N SER A 40 8.28 4.91 -10.00
CA SER A 40 8.93 5.34 -8.76
C SER A 40 9.42 4.19 -7.87
N GLY A 41 8.96 2.95 -8.13
CA GLY A 41 9.36 1.76 -7.38
C GLY A 41 8.36 1.34 -6.29
N LYS A 42 7.10 1.77 -6.35
CA LYS A 42 6.04 1.42 -5.38
C LYS A 42 5.94 -0.08 -5.13
N THR A 43 5.75 -0.88 -6.18
CA THR A 43 5.61 -2.34 -6.06
C THR A 43 6.86 -2.99 -5.46
N VAL A 44 8.04 -2.48 -5.81
CA VAL A 44 9.31 -2.97 -5.26
C VAL A 44 9.44 -2.62 -3.77
N THR A 45 9.07 -1.39 -3.40
CA THR A 45 9.04 -0.95 -1.99
C THR A 45 8.01 -1.74 -1.21
N LEU A 46 6.79 -1.91 -1.75
CA LEU A 46 5.74 -2.73 -1.15
C LEU A 46 6.25 -4.15 -0.89
N GLY A 47 6.88 -4.78 -1.89
CA GLY A 47 7.48 -6.11 -1.77
C GLY A 47 8.56 -6.19 -0.68
N ALA A 48 9.41 -5.16 -0.54
CA ALA A 48 10.41 -5.09 0.51
C ALA A 48 9.75 -4.96 1.90
N LEU A 49 8.74 -4.13 2.04
CA LEU A 49 8.00 -3.92 3.30
C LEU A 49 7.29 -5.19 3.78
N THR A 50 6.87 -6.09 2.87
CA THR A 50 6.28 -7.39 3.28
C THR A 50 7.22 -8.25 4.12
N SER A 51 8.54 -7.99 4.08
CA SER A 51 9.50 -8.71 4.91
C SER A 51 9.27 -8.48 6.41
N PHE A 52 8.69 -7.34 6.79
CA PHE A 52 8.37 -7.00 8.18
C PHE A 52 7.09 -7.66 8.70
N LEU A 53 6.26 -8.22 7.82
CA LEU A 53 5.09 -8.99 8.25
C LEU A 53 5.51 -10.15 9.14
N ARG A 54 4.66 -10.53 10.06
CA ARG A 54 4.94 -11.67 10.95
C ARG A 54 5.06 -12.97 10.15
N PRO A 55 6.03 -13.84 10.47
CA PRO A 55 6.27 -15.08 9.72
C PRO A 55 5.15 -16.12 9.89
N ASP A 56 4.40 -16.06 10.99
CA ASP A 56 3.28 -16.95 11.33
C ASP A 56 1.96 -16.51 10.68
N HIS A 57 1.93 -15.32 10.04
CA HIS A 57 0.73 -14.80 9.41
C HIS A 57 0.48 -15.38 8.02
N ARG A 58 -0.80 -15.65 7.74
CA ARG A 58 -1.27 -15.99 6.40
C ARG A 58 -1.39 -14.72 5.57
N ILE A 59 -0.60 -14.63 4.52
CA ILE A 59 -0.49 -13.47 3.64
C ILE A 59 -1.10 -13.82 2.29
N LEU A 60 -2.04 -13.02 1.80
CA LEU A 60 -2.55 -13.10 0.44
C LEU A 60 -2.05 -11.91 -0.35
N THR A 61 -1.41 -12.15 -1.50
CA THR A 61 -1.06 -11.09 -2.45
C THR A 61 -2.01 -11.15 -3.64
N LEU A 62 -2.57 -10.01 -4.00
CA LEU A 62 -3.54 -9.85 -5.07
C LEU A 62 -2.94 -8.91 -6.10
N GLU A 63 -2.72 -9.39 -7.32
CA GLU A 63 -2.01 -8.63 -8.35
C GLU A 63 -2.69 -8.80 -9.72
N ASP A 64 -2.58 -7.77 -10.57
CA ASP A 64 -3.02 -7.88 -11.98
C ASP A 64 -2.12 -8.86 -12.73
N ASN A 65 -0.81 -8.79 -12.50
CA ASN A 65 0.21 -9.74 -12.94
C ASN A 65 1.13 -10.02 -11.76
N LEU A 66 1.56 -11.26 -11.59
CA LEU A 66 2.42 -11.66 -10.48
C LEU A 66 3.84 -11.08 -10.63
N GLU A 67 4.06 -9.93 -10.03
CA GLU A 67 5.36 -9.25 -9.99
C GLU A 67 6.03 -9.33 -8.63
N MET A 68 5.23 -9.40 -7.55
CA MET A 68 5.71 -9.33 -6.19
C MET A 68 6.29 -10.67 -5.75
N LYS A 69 7.55 -10.64 -5.32
CA LYS A 69 8.22 -11.82 -4.77
C LYS A 69 8.33 -11.65 -3.25
N LEU A 70 7.57 -12.44 -2.53
CA LEU A 70 7.67 -12.48 -1.08
C LEU A 70 8.95 -13.17 -0.62
N ALA A 71 9.43 -12.82 0.57
CA ALA A 71 10.59 -13.46 1.16
C ALA A 71 10.32 -14.97 1.40
N PRO A 72 11.32 -15.86 1.16
CA PRO A 72 11.15 -17.30 1.36
C PRO A 72 10.72 -17.71 2.78
N THR A 73 10.91 -16.83 3.75
CA THR A 73 10.49 -17.02 5.15
C THR A 73 8.96 -16.91 5.35
N LYS A 74 8.21 -16.47 4.34
CA LYS A 74 6.75 -16.32 4.40
C LYS A 74 6.07 -17.61 3.93
N LEU A 75 6.12 -18.64 4.76
CA LEU A 75 5.63 -19.99 4.42
C LEU A 75 4.13 -20.09 4.17
N CYS A 76 3.34 -19.17 4.75
CA CYS A 76 1.89 -19.12 4.61
C CYS A 76 1.41 -18.06 3.60
N ALA A 77 2.24 -17.73 2.59
CA ALA A 77 1.87 -16.79 1.54
C ALA A 77 1.18 -17.49 0.37
N ALA A 78 0.08 -16.92 -0.13
CA ALA A 78 -0.62 -17.39 -1.31
C ALA A 78 -0.82 -16.21 -2.30
N PRO A 79 -0.12 -16.23 -3.44
CA PRO A 79 -0.34 -15.25 -4.49
C PRO A 79 -1.62 -15.57 -5.28
N MET A 80 -2.35 -14.52 -5.63
CA MET A 80 -3.55 -14.59 -6.45
C MET A 80 -3.41 -13.56 -7.58
N GLU A 81 -3.77 -13.95 -8.80
CA GLU A 81 -3.63 -13.14 -10.00
C GLU A 81 -4.99 -12.91 -10.65
N CYS A 82 -5.20 -11.71 -11.19
CA CYS A 82 -6.37 -11.41 -11.99
C CYS A 82 -6.34 -12.23 -13.29
N LEU A 83 -7.50 -12.62 -13.77
CA LEU A 83 -7.65 -13.31 -15.04
C LEU A 83 -8.44 -12.42 -16.01
N PRO A 84 -7.84 -11.98 -17.12
CA PRO A 84 -8.58 -11.24 -18.12
C PRO A 84 -9.69 -12.11 -18.73
N PRO A 85 -10.85 -11.54 -19.08
CA PRO A 85 -11.93 -12.29 -19.72
C PRO A 85 -11.50 -12.83 -21.09
N HIS A 86 -11.93 -14.02 -21.43
CA HIS A 86 -11.75 -14.56 -22.79
C HIS A 86 -12.58 -13.76 -23.80
N ALA A 87 -12.03 -13.54 -24.99
CA ALA A 87 -12.71 -12.77 -26.05
C ALA A 87 -14.09 -13.34 -26.40
N ASP A 88 -14.23 -14.66 -26.38
CA ASP A 88 -15.46 -15.38 -26.76
C ASP A 88 -16.42 -15.60 -25.57
N GLN A 89 -16.03 -15.26 -24.35
CA GLN A 89 -16.81 -15.46 -23.12
C GLN A 89 -16.76 -14.24 -22.22
N PRO A 90 -17.54 -13.19 -22.50
CA PRO A 90 -17.68 -12.04 -21.63
C PRO A 90 -18.10 -12.48 -20.22
N GLY A 91 -17.32 -12.13 -19.20
CA GLY A 91 -17.58 -12.52 -17.82
C GLY A 91 -16.79 -13.72 -17.29
N SER A 92 -15.95 -14.37 -18.11
CA SER A 92 -15.06 -15.47 -17.66
C SER A 92 -13.84 -14.99 -16.87
N GLY A 93 -13.58 -13.68 -16.82
CA GLY A 93 -12.45 -13.09 -16.11
C GLY A 93 -12.61 -13.08 -14.59
N VAL A 94 -11.49 -12.87 -13.88
CA VAL A 94 -11.44 -12.64 -12.44
C VAL A 94 -10.81 -11.27 -12.21
N SER A 95 -11.59 -10.32 -11.72
CA SER A 95 -11.15 -8.96 -11.44
C SER A 95 -10.43 -8.85 -10.09
N MET A 96 -9.72 -7.76 -9.86
CA MET A 96 -9.14 -7.43 -8.54
C MET A 96 -10.22 -7.41 -7.45
N ARG A 97 -11.40 -6.92 -7.79
CA ARG A 97 -12.55 -6.88 -6.89
C ARG A 97 -13.02 -8.28 -6.47
N ASP A 98 -13.02 -9.24 -7.40
CA ASP A 98 -13.36 -10.64 -7.11
C ASP A 98 -12.30 -11.28 -6.22
N LEU A 99 -11.02 -10.98 -6.46
CA LEU A 99 -9.91 -11.46 -5.63
C LEU A 99 -10.01 -10.94 -4.19
N VAL A 100 -10.28 -9.65 -4.00
CA VAL A 100 -10.47 -9.07 -2.65
C VAL A 100 -11.62 -9.78 -1.92
N LYS A 101 -12.76 -9.95 -2.57
CA LYS A 101 -13.90 -10.66 -1.97
C LYS A 101 -13.61 -12.13 -1.66
N ALA A 102 -12.89 -12.82 -2.55
CA ALA A 102 -12.49 -14.20 -2.33
C ALA A 102 -11.48 -14.32 -1.18
N SER A 103 -10.54 -13.36 -1.07
CA SER A 103 -9.50 -13.36 -0.04
C SER A 103 -10.09 -13.42 1.38
N LEU A 104 -11.19 -12.72 1.65
CA LEU A 104 -11.85 -12.70 2.96
C LEU A 104 -12.32 -14.09 3.44
N ARG A 105 -12.57 -15.00 2.50
CA ARG A 105 -12.98 -16.39 2.80
C ARG A 105 -11.80 -17.33 3.04
N LEU A 106 -10.59 -16.89 2.76
CA LEU A 106 -9.36 -17.66 2.91
C LEU A 106 -8.66 -17.47 4.25
N ARG A 107 -9.30 -16.77 5.20
CA ARG A 107 -8.79 -16.45 6.55
C ARG A 107 -7.38 -15.81 6.52
N PRO A 108 -7.17 -14.71 5.79
CA PRO A 108 -5.90 -14.01 5.80
C PRO A 108 -5.70 -13.29 7.13
N ASN A 109 -4.42 -13.14 7.53
CA ASN A 109 -4.03 -12.13 8.52
C ASN A 109 -3.73 -10.82 7.81
N ALA A 110 -3.07 -10.89 6.63
CA ALA A 110 -2.71 -9.72 5.85
C ALA A 110 -3.14 -9.88 4.38
N ILE A 111 -3.68 -8.79 3.81
CA ILE A 111 -4.07 -8.70 2.39
C ILE A 111 -3.18 -7.65 1.73
N ILE A 112 -2.40 -8.06 0.74
CA ILE A 112 -1.49 -7.18 0.00
C ILE A 112 -2.02 -7.03 -1.42
N VAL A 113 -2.43 -5.81 -1.78
CA VAL A 113 -2.90 -5.50 -3.14
C VAL A 113 -1.80 -4.79 -3.89
N GLY A 114 -1.35 -5.35 -5.00
CA GLY A 114 -0.26 -4.81 -5.80
C GLY A 114 -0.49 -3.36 -6.20
N GLU A 115 -1.69 -3.07 -6.72
CA GLU A 115 -2.13 -1.70 -7.01
C GLU A 115 -3.65 -1.59 -7.00
N VAL A 116 -4.16 -0.49 -6.45
CA VAL A 116 -5.59 -0.13 -6.49
C VAL A 116 -5.83 0.93 -7.56
N ARG A 117 -6.65 0.58 -8.57
CA ARG A 117 -6.91 1.43 -9.74
C ARG A 117 -8.38 1.77 -9.96
N ASP A 118 -9.29 1.01 -9.37
CA ASP A 118 -10.73 1.05 -9.63
C ASP A 118 -11.56 0.89 -8.35
N GLY A 119 -12.82 0.53 -8.50
CA GLY A 119 -13.74 0.26 -7.42
C GLY A 119 -13.34 -0.86 -6.44
N ALA A 120 -12.27 -1.63 -6.71
CA ALA A 120 -11.68 -2.56 -5.74
C ALA A 120 -11.19 -1.84 -4.47
N ALA A 121 -10.92 -0.52 -4.56
CA ALA A 121 -10.61 0.32 -3.40
C ALA A 121 -11.68 0.21 -2.31
N TRP A 122 -12.95 0.20 -2.69
CA TRP A 122 -14.06 0.05 -1.75
C TRP A 122 -14.00 -1.28 -1.01
N ASP A 123 -13.88 -2.38 -1.76
CA ASP A 123 -13.87 -3.72 -1.18
C ASP A 123 -12.61 -3.92 -0.31
N LEU A 124 -11.46 -3.35 -0.70
CA LEU A 124 -10.25 -3.36 0.12
C LEU A 124 -10.42 -2.59 1.43
N CYS A 125 -10.94 -1.35 1.39
CA CYS A 125 -11.20 -0.57 2.59
C CYS A 125 -12.15 -1.31 3.54
N GLN A 126 -13.20 -1.96 3.01
CA GLN A 126 -14.09 -2.80 3.82
C GLN A 126 -13.33 -3.98 4.46
N ALA A 127 -12.47 -4.64 3.71
CA ALA A 127 -11.67 -5.76 4.22
C ALA A 127 -10.77 -5.33 5.37
N LEU A 128 -10.05 -4.21 5.21
CA LEU A 128 -9.15 -3.68 6.23
C LEU A 128 -9.90 -3.24 7.50
N ASN A 129 -11.12 -2.73 7.37
CA ASN A 129 -11.96 -2.33 8.51
C ASN A 129 -12.65 -3.50 9.24
N THR A 130 -12.57 -4.72 8.72
CA THR A 130 -13.17 -5.91 9.34
C THR A 130 -12.17 -6.76 10.11
N GLY A 131 -11.05 -6.18 10.53
CA GLY A 131 -10.05 -6.82 11.38
C GLY A 131 -8.88 -7.46 10.62
N HIS A 132 -8.78 -7.21 9.32
CA HIS A 132 -7.60 -7.53 8.52
C HIS A 132 -6.71 -6.29 8.43
N TYR A 133 -5.42 -6.48 8.39
CA TYR A 133 -4.51 -5.40 8.00
C TYR A 133 -3.91 -5.69 6.63
N GLY A 134 -3.37 -4.68 5.99
CA GLY A 134 -2.84 -4.89 4.66
C GLY A 134 -1.99 -3.77 4.13
N MET A 135 -1.51 -3.98 2.92
CA MET A 135 -0.70 -3.00 2.23
C MET A 135 -1.14 -2.90 0.78
N SER A 136 -1.05 -1.71 0.23
CA SER A 136 -1.37 -1.51 -1.19
C SER A 136 -0.54 -0.39 -1.79
N THR A 137 -0.59 -0.27 -3.13
CA THR A 137 -0.04 0.90 -3.82
C THR A 137 -1.14 1.66 -4.56
N ILE A 138 -0.93 2.95 -4.71
CA ILE A 138 -1.75 3.82 -5.54
C ILE A 138 -0.87 4.85 -6.26
N HIS A 139 -1.23 5.23 -7.47
CA HIS A 139 -0.59 6.35 -8.15
C HIS A 139 -1.07 7.67 -7.56
N ALA A 140 -0.18 8.40 -6.89
CA ALA A 140 -0.41 9.74 -6.39
C ALA A 140 0.91 10.50 -6.27
N ASN A 141 0.90 11.82 -6.43
CA ASN A 141 2.09 12.65 -6.37
C ASN A 141 2.32 13.27 -4.99
N SER A 142 1.32 13.22 -4.13
CA SER A 142 1.38 13.67 -2.74
C SER A 142 0.45 12.86 -1.85
N ASN A 143 0.61 12.97 -0.54
CA ASN A 143 -0.27 12.32 0.42
C ASN A 143 -1.73 12.80 0.29
N TYR A 144 -1.93 14.09 0.02
CA TYR A 144 -3.27 14.65 -0.23
C TYR A 144 -3.89 14.09 -1.50
N ASP A 145 -3.13 14.04 -2.60
CA ASP A 145 -3.61 13.44 -3.87
C ASP A 145 -4.01 11.99 -3.67
N ALA A 146 -3.28 11.25 -2.83
CA ALA A 146 -3.60 9.86 -2.52
C ALA A 146 -4.98 9.72 -1.86
N ILE A 147 -5.27 10.56 -0.87
CA ILE A 147 -6.58 10.56 -0.21
C ILE A 147 -7.70 10.92 -1.19
N TYR A 148 -7.54 12.00 -1.96
CA TYR A 148 -8.56 12.38 -2.97
C TYR A 148 -8.77 11.29 -4.02
N ARG A 149 -7.68 10.65 -4.45
CA ARG A 149 -7.78 9.54 -5.40
C ARG A 149 -8.48 8.33 -4.80
N LEU A 150 -8.18 7.98 -3.55
CA LEU A 150 -8.91 6.94 -2.83
C LEU A 150 -10.40 7.27 -2.70
N VAL A 151 -10.75 8.51 -2.37
CA VAL A 151 -12.16 8.95 -2.32
C VAL A 151 -12.84 8.68 -3.66
N SER A 152 -12.21 9.07 -4.77
CA SER A 152 -12.75 8.82 -6.12
C SER A 152 -12.92 7.33 -6.39
N LEU A 153 -11.93 6.50 -6.10
CA LEU A 153 -11.98 5.06 -6.37
C LEU A 153 -13.00 4.33 -5.48
N VAL A 154 -13.08 4.69 -4.21
CA VAL A 154 -14.07 4.15 -3.26
C VAL A 154 -15.48 4.50 -3.71
N THR A 155 -15.71 5.73 -4.16
CA THR A 155 -17.00 6.18 -4.71
C THR A 155 -17.37 5.39 -5.96
N GLN A 156 -16.44 5.15 -6.87
CA GLN A 156 -16.64 4.29 -8.05
C GLN A 156 -16.98 2.84 -7.68
N GLY A 157 -16.50 2.36 -6.54
CA GLY A 157 -16.74 0.99 -6.04
C GLY A 157 -18.17 0.73 -5.57
N GLY A 158 -19.00 1.77 -5.43
CA GLY A 158 -20.42 1.65 -5.10
C GLY A 158 -20.82 2.30 -3.77
N MET A 159 -19.91 3.07 -3.14
CA MET A 159 -20.29 3.92 -2.03
C MET A 159 -20.83 5.25 -2.56
N ALA A 160 -21.98 5.66 -2.06
CA ALA A 160 -22.48 7.00 -2.35
C ALA A 160 -21.46 8.03 -1.84
N ALA A 161 -21.12 9.01 -2.68
CA ALA A 161 -20.29 10.13 -2.27
C ALA A 161 -20.91 10.80 -1.04
N GLY A 162 -20.11 11.08 -0.02
CA GLY A 162 -20.61 11.73 1.18
C GLY A 162 -19.63 11.65 2.36
N ASP A 163 -20.12 12.10 3.50
CA ASP A 163 -19.34 12.25 4.73
C ASP A 163 -18.75 10.94 5.30
N GLN A 164 -19.14 9.79 4.74
CA GLN A 164 -18.69 8.48 5.24
C GLN A 164 -17.43 7.94 4.53
N VAL A 165 -17.03 8.49 3.38
CA VAL A 165 -15.89 7.98 2.59
C VAL A 165 -14.56 8.28 3.27
N LEU A 166 -14.38 9.51 3.75
CA LEU A 166 -13.15 9.89 4.47
C LEU A 166 -12.96 9.11 5.77
N PRO A 167 -13.98 8.95 6.64
CA PRO A 167 -13.89 8.08 7.80
C PRO A 167 -13.49 6.64 7.46
N LEU A 168 -14.06 6.09 6.39
CA LEU A 168 -13.73 4.74 5.94
C LEU A 168 -12.25 4.63 5.55
N ILE A 169 -11.74 5.57 4.75
CA ILE A 169 -10.34 5.58 4.32
C ILE A 169 -9.41 5.76 5.52
N ALA A 170 -9.73 6.70 6.42
CA ALA A 170 -8.95 6.96 7.63
C ALA A 170 -8.88 5.76 8.59
N ALA A 171 -9.94 4.93 8.60
CA ALA A 171 -9.96 3.71 9.38
C ALA A 171 -9.28 2.52 8.67
N SER A 172 -9.01 2.63 7.34
CA SER A 172 -8.45 1.54 6.53
C SER A 172 -6.92 1.55 6.46
N PHE A 173 -6.32 2.73 6.48
CA PHE A 173 -4.87 2.90 6.35
C PHE A 173 -4.32 3.73 7.50
N ASP A 174 -3.28 3.22 8.15
CA ASP A 174 -2.62 3.88 9.28
C ASP A 174 -1.46 4.76 8.82
N VAL A 175 -0.80 4.37 7.71
CA VAL A 175 0.42 5.03 7.24
C VAL A 175 0.43 5.16 5.72
N ILE A 176 0.87 6.32 5.23
CA ILE A 176 1.16 6.57 3.82
C ILE A 176 2.67 6.73 3.65
N VAL A 177 3.25 5.97 2.72
CA VAL A 177 4.68 6.01 2.38
C VAL A 177 4.83 6.52 0.95
N GLN A 178 5.45 7.68 0.79
CA GLN A 178 5.69 8.28 -0.53
C GLN A 178 7.05 7.86 -1.07
N VAL A 179 7.05 7.37 -2.30
CA VAL A 179 8.28 6.96 -3.02
C VAL A 179 8.43 7.78 -4.28
N GLU A 180 9.59 8.38 -4.46
CA GLU A 180 9.91 9.18 -5.65
C GLU A 180 11.09 8.62 -6.43
N ARG A 181 11.07 8.89 -7.72
CA ARG A 181 12.21 8.67 -8.61
C ARG A 181 12.83 10.01 -8.95
N PHE A 182 14.08 10.20 -8.59
CA PHE A 182 14.84 11.41 -8.90
C PHE A 182 15.32 11.36 -10.36
N PRO A 183 14.98 12.39 -11.17
CA PRO A 183 15.36 12.39 -12.58
C PRO A 183 16.85 12.60 -12.81
N THR A 184 17.57 13.17 -11.84
CA THR A 184 19.00 13.51 -11.93
C THR A 184 19.91 12.29 -12.02
N ASP A 185 19.61 11.26 -11.23
CA ASP A 185 20.45 10.05 -11.11
C ASP A 185 19.63 8.75 -11.27
N GLY A 186 18.32 8.86 -11.44
CA GLY A 186 17.41 7.73 -11.52
C GLY A 186 17.18 6.98 -10.21
N SER A 187 17.73 7.49 -9.08
CA SER A 187 17.54 6.91 -7.76
C SER A 187 16.06 6.92 -7.35
N ARG A 188 15.69 5.99 -6.49
CA ARG A 188 14.34 5.87 -5.92
C ARG A 188 14.46 5.94 -4.42
N LYS A 189 13.71 6.86 -3.81
CA LYS A 189 13.80 7.09 -2.36
C LYS A 189 12.41 7.18 -1.74
N ILE A 190 12.30 6.75 -0.49
CA ILE A 190 11.19 7.12 0.37
C ILE A 190 11.43 8.57 0.78
N VAL A 191 10.52 9.45 0.38
CA VAL A 191 10.64 10.90 0.62
C VAL A 191 9.76 11.37 1.77
N SER A 192 8.68 10.65 2.08
CA SER A 192 7.87 10.94 3.27
C SER A 192 7.20 9.70 3.83
N ILE A 193 6.96 9.71 5.12
CA ILE A 193 6.13 8.75 5.85
C ILE A 193 5.15 9.59 6.67
N SER A 194 3.85 9.35 6.47
CA SER A 194 2.79 10.12 7.12
C SER A 194 1.82 9.18 7.81
N GLU A 195 1.52 9.47 9.06
CA GLU A 195 0.45 8.79 9.79
C GLU A 195 -0.91 9.37 9.41
N VAL A 196 -1.91 8.51 9.31
CA VAL A 196 -3.29 8.89 9.00
C VAL A 196 -4.03 9.11 10.32
N ALA A 197 -4.57 10.32 10.49
CA ALA A 197 -5.33 10.65 11.69
C ALA A 197 -6.68 9.93 11.72
N PRO A 198 -7.11 9.41 12.88
CA PRO A 198 -8.47 8.92 13.03
C PRO A 198 -9.48 10.08 12.86
N PHE A 199 -10.58 9.78 12.15
CA PHE A 199 -11.70 10.72 12.04
C PHE A 199 -12.55 10.66 13.33
N PRO A 200 -12.98 11.77 13.95
CA PRO A 200 -13.18 13.12 13.40
C PRO A 200 -12.17 14.19 13.85
N GLU A 201 -10.96 13.86 14.27
CA GLU A 201 -10.02 14.85 14.83
C GLU A 201 -9.63 15.97 13.87
N ARG A 202 -9.80 15.77 12.56
CA ARG A 202 -9.67 16.84 11.55
C ARG A 202 -10.73 16.72 10.45
N LYS A 203 -11.50 17.77 10.27
CA LYS A 203 -12.51 17.85 9.19
C LYS A 203 -11.90 17.97 7.79
N ASP A 204 -10.68 18.49 7.68
CA ASP A 204 -10.07 18.90 6.40
C ASP A 204 -8.87 18.07 5.95
N SER A 205 -8.31 17.21 6.81
CA SER A 205 -7.21 16.30 6.42
C SER A 205 -7.10 15.09 7.34
N CYS A 206 -6.86 13.93 6.76
CA CYS A 206 -6.56 12.69 7.48
C CYS A 206 -5.08 12.56 7.90
N LEU A 207 -4.25 13.59 7.67
CA LEU A 207 -2.81 13.53 7.91
C LEU A 207 -2.45 14.31 9.17
N LEU A 208 -1.86 13.63 10.16
CA LEU A 208 -1.40 14.25 11.41
C LEU A 208 0.07 14.62 11.40
N TYR A 209 0.90 13.81 10.77
CA TYR A 209 2.35 13.96 10.83
C TYR A 209 2.99 13.59 9.49
N THR A 210 3.89 14.45 9.04
CA THR A 210 4.78 14.16 7.91
C THR A 210 6.21 14.37 8.38
N SER A 211 7.06 13.35 8.31
CA SER A 211 8.50 13.54 8.39
C SER A 211 9.06 13.59 6.98
N ASP A 212 9.58 14.74 6.55
CA ASP A 212 10.28 14.86 5.28
C ASP A 212 11.71 14.30 5.46
N ALA A 213 11.99 13.22 4.74
CA ALA A 213 13.33 12.64 4.69
C ALA A 213 14.35 13.53 3.94
N ALA A 214 13.88 14.64 3.36
CA ALA A 214 14.73 15.56 2.63
C ALA A 214 15.43 16.60 3.51
N ASP A 215 15.02 16.78 4.77
CA ASP A 215 15.61 17.79 5.67
C ASP A 215 16.87 17.31 6.43
N ASP A 216 17.28 16.05 6.27
CA ASP A 216 18.53 15.54 6.85
C ASP A 216 19.77 15.79 5.98
N THR A 217 19.80 16.86 5.19
CA THR A 217 21.07 17.38 4.70
C THR A 217 21.69 18.21 5.82
N PRO A 218 22.84 17.79 6.41
CA PRO A 218 23.54 18.65 7.35
C PRO A 218 23.89 19.94 6.62
N CYS A 219 23.44 21.07 7.17
CA CYS A 219 23.98 22.37 6.80
C CYS A 219 25.47 22.31 7.04
N VAL A 220 26.26 22.23 5.97
CA VAL A 220 27.69 22.41 6.04
C VAL A 220 27.91 23.92 6.02
N ASP A 221 28.27 24.47 7.18
CA ASP A 221 28.85 25.81 7.29
C ASP A 221 30.22 25.88 6.57
#